data_dfb478bebfc1e5e44198e55ce66c511e
#
_entry.id   dfb478bebfc1e5e44198e55ce66c511e
#
_cell.length_a   1.000
_cell.length_b   1.000
_cell.length_c   1.000
_cell.angle_alpha   90.00
_cell.angle_beta   90.00
_cell.angle_gamma   90.00
#
_symmetry.space_group_name_H-M   'P 1'
#
loop_
_entity.id
_entity.type
_entity.pdbx_description
1 polymer ?
#
loop_
_entity_poly.entity_id
_entity_poly.type
_entity_poly.pdbx_seq_one_letter_code
_entity_poly.pdbx_strand_id
1 'polypeptide(L)'
;NLKNDLEEMSTFTLDWIMGQNPFDSSMIEGFGRNNPEYFFFNNYDYVNIPGGIVNGITSMIDDEEGIDLVMEPRSDVSDNWRWAEQWIPHVSWFMFAKCIRKE
;
A
#
# COMPACT_ATOMS: atom_id res chain seq x y z
N ASN A 1 -0.17 -28.83 0.71
CA ASN A 1 0.74 -29.20 -0.38
C ASN A 1 1.22 -27.90 -1.04
N LEU A 2 2.42 -27.89 -1.62
CA LEU A 2 3.08 -26.66 -2.12
C LEU A 2 2.18 -25.78 -2.99
N LYS A 3 1.38 -26.36 -3.85
CA LYS A 3 0.44 -25.60 -4.68
C LYS A 3 -0.58 -24.84 -3.83
N ASN A 4 -1.22 -25.51 -2.90
CA ASN A 4 -2.22 -24.90 -2.02
C ASN A 4 -1.58 -23.82 -1.13
N ASP A 5 -0.38 -24.09 -0.63
CA ASP A 5 0.35 -23.14 0.21
C ASP A 5 0.70 -21.85 -0.56
N LEU A 6 1.07 -21.97 -1.84
CA LEU A 6 1.34 -20.83 -2.72
C LEU A 6 0.06 -20.06 -3.09
N GLU A 7 -1.04 -20.75 -3.31
CA GLU A 7 -2.35 -20.12 -3.58
C GLU A 7 -2.84 -19.34 -2.36
N GLU A 8 -2.70 -19.91 -1.17
CA GLU A 8 -3.04 -19.25 0.09
C GLU A 8 -2.16 -18.00 0.31
N MET A 9 -0.84 -18.13 0.18
CA MET A 9 0.09 -17.02 0.30
C MET A 9 -0.22 -15.89 -0.70
N SER A 10 -0.53 -16.23 -1.96
CA SER A 10 -0.97 -15.26 -2.96
C SER A 10 -2.24 -14.54 -2.57
N THR A 11 -3.20 -15.26 -1.98
CA THR A 11 -4.45 -14.67 -1.48
C THR A 11 -4.17 -13.67 -0.37
N PHE A 12 -3.43 -14.07 0.66
CA PHE A 12 -3.05 -13.18 1.75
C PHE A 12 -2.32 -11.92 1.27
N THR A 13 -1.43 -12.05 0.29
CA THR A 13 -0.71 -10.91 -0.26
C THR A 13 -1.63 -9.92 -0.96
N LEU A 14 -2.60 -10.39 -1.74
CA LEU A 14 -3.59 -9.53 -2.39
C LEU A 14 -4.55 -8.91 -1.37
N ASP A 15 -4.99 -9.67 -0.39
CA ASP A 15 -5.86 -9.20 0.69
C ASP A 15 -5.16 -8.12 1.55
N TRP A 16 -3.86 -8.25 1.78
CA TRP A 16 -3.04 -7.23 2.43
C TRP A 16 -3.09 -5.89 1.69
N ILE A 17 -2.95 -5.91 0.37
CA ILE A 17 -3.04 -4.71 -0.47
C ILE A 17 -4.45 -4.10 -0.40
N MET A 18 -5.48 -4.93 -0.29
CA MET A 18 -6.88 -4.49 -0.21
C MET A 18 -7.34 -4.06 1.18
N GLY A 19 -6.44 -4.09 2.19
CA GLY A 19 -6.70 -3.57 3.52
C GLY A 19 -6.75 -4.60 4.64
N GLN A 20 -6.59 -5.89 4.37
CA GLN A 20 -6.45 -6.91 5.43
C GLN A 20 -5.02 -6.92 5.99
N ASN A 21 -4.66 -5.82 6.63
CA ASN A 21 -3.35 -5.58 7.21
C ASN A 21 -3.48 -4.92 8.59
N PRO A 22 -2.41 -4.83 9.38
CA PRO A 22 -2.45 -4.30 10.75
C PRO A 22 -2.96 -2.86 10.89
N PHE A 23 -2.97 -2.08 9.80
CA PHE A 23 -3.43 -0.70 9.79
C PHE A 23 -4.88 -0.54 9.29
N ASP A 24 -5.55 -1.64 8.91
CA ASP A 24 -6.89 -1.60 8.29
C ASP A 24 -6.95 -0.59 7.12
N SER A 25 -5.88 -0.50 6.36
CA SER A 25 -5.68 0.50 5.32
C SER A 25 -5.58 -0.16 3.94
N SER A 26 -6.51 0.18 3.04
CA SER A 26 -6.38 -0.22 1.63
C SER A 26 -5.29 0.59 0.95
N MET A 27 -4.37 -0.09 0.28
CA MET A 27 -3.32 0.52 -0.51
C MET A 27 -3.78 0.99 -1.90
N ILE A 28 -5.06 0.74 -2.23
CA ILE A 28 -5.65 1.11 -3.52
C ILE A 28 -6.48 2.38 -3.33
N GLU A 29 -5.98 3.49 -3.87
CA GLU A 29 -6.63 4.80 -3.76
C GLU A 29 -8.07 4.78 -4.25
N GLY A 30 -8.97 5.32 -3.44
CA GLY A 30 -10.41 5.41 -3.72
C GLY A 30 -11.19 4.10 -3.55
N PHE A 31 -10.54 3.03 -3.09
CA PHE A 31 -11.17 1.74 -2.82
C PHE A 31 -10.83 1.23 -1.43
N GLY A 32 -11.80 0.61 -0.77
CA GLY A 32 -11.64 0.14 0.61
C GLY A 32 -11.68 1.28 1.63
N ARG A 33 -10.93 1.14 2.72
CA ARG A 33 -10.91 2.08 3.86
C ARG A 33 -9.53 2.61 4.13
N ASN A 34 -9.48 3.79 4.77
CA ASN A 34 -8.27 4.38 5.32
C ASN A 34 -7.12 4.46 4.30
N ASN A 35 -7.43 4.90 3.07
CA ASN A 35 -6.38 5.11 2.07
C ASN A 35 -5.35 6.12 2.59
N PRO A 36 -4.04 5.85 2.49
CA PRO A 36 -3.03 6.84 2.85
C PRO A 36 -2.97 7.95 1.80
N GLU A 37 -2.99 9.21 2.27
CA GLU A 37 -2.82 10.37 1.40
C GLU A 37 -1.35 10.75 1.25
N TYR A 38 -0.92 11.07 0.03
CA TYR A 38 0.43 11.55 -0.20
C TYR A 38 0.55 13.04 0.15
N PHE A 39 1.53 13.38 0.98
CA PHE A 39 1.84 14.76 1.31
C PHE A 39 3.36 15.01 1.27
N PHE A 40 3.74 16.26 1.00
CA PHE A 40 5.13 16.67 0.95
C PHE A 40 5.27 18.14 1.43
N PHE A 41 5.89 18.33 2.59
CA PHE A 41 6.17 19.65 3.21
C PHE A 41 4.96 20.60 3.28
N ASN A 42 3.74 20.11 3.30
CA ASN A 42 2.49 20.89 3.30
C ASN A 42 2.35 21.91 2.14
N ASN A 43 3.22 21.86 1.13
CA ASN A 43 3.26 22.83 0.03
C ASN A 43 2.92 22.23 -1.33
N TYR A 44 2.69 20.92 -1.40
CA TYR A 44 2.41 20.21 -2.64
C TYR A 44 1.16 19.38 -2.50
N ASP A 45 0.19 19.68 -3.33
CA ASP A 45 -0.96 18.81 -3.54
C ASP A 45 -0.57 17.75 -4.58
N TYR A 46 -0.22 16.58 -4.12
CA TYR A 46 -0.03 15.45 -5.01
C TYR A 46 -1.37 14.84 -5.38
N VAL A 47 -1.54 14.56 -6.66
CA VAL A 47 -2.76 13.93 -7.15
C VAL A 47 -2.76 12.46 -6.77
N ASN A 48 -3.64 12.11 -5.84
CA ASN A 48 -3.95 10.72 -5.55
C ASN A 48 -4.94 10.21 -6.61
N ILE A 49 -4.50 9.29 -7.46
CA ILE A 49 -5.27 8.81 -8.59
C ILE A 49 -6.08 7.58 -8.18
N PRO A 50 -7.42 7.59 -8.29
CA PRO A 50 -8.24 6.44 -7.98
C PRO A 50 -7.77 5.18 -8.74
N GLY A 51 -7.59 4.08 -8.01
CA GLY A 51 -7.00 2.84 -8.52
C GLY A 51 -5.49 2.81 -8.51
N GLY A 52 -4.81 3.92 -8.20
CA GLY A 52 -3.37 3.93 -7.95
C GLY A 52 -3.03 3.12 -6.70
N ILE A 53 -1.93 2.38 -6.73
CA ILE A 53 -1.47 1.59 -5.59
C ILE A 53 -0.22 2.24 -5.01
N VAL A 54 -0.28 2.51 -3.70
CA VAL A 54 0.81 3.14 -2.96
C VAL A 54 1.92 2.14 -2.61
N ASN A 55 3.07 2.66 -2.19
CA ASN A 55 4.18 1.83 -1.68
C ASN A 55 3.74 0.96 -0.48
N GLY A 56 2.92 1.51 0.41
CA GLY A 56 2.28 0.79 1.49
C GLY A 56 3.14 0.67 2.75
N ILE A 57 2.87 -0.39 3.51
CA ILE A 57 3.51 -0.64 4.80
C ILE A 57 4.98 -1.00 4.59
N THR A 58 5.87 -0.28 5.29
CA THR A 58 7.32 -0.54 5.26
C THR A 58 7.89 -0.50 6.68
N SER A 59 9.21 -0.59 6.80
CA SER A 59 9.91 -0.48 8.07
C SER A 59 9.75 0.92 8.69
N MET A 60 9.91 1.02 9.99
CA MET A 60 9.93 2.29 10.73
C MET A 60 11.06 3.20 10.24
N ILE A 61 10.89 4.51 10.41
CA ILE A 61 11.80 5.50 9.83
C ILE A 61 13.12 5.64 10.60
N ASP A 62 13.09 5.43 11.93
CA ASP A 62 14.23 5.72 12.79
C ASP A 62 15.25 4.58 12.87
N ASP A 63 14.78 3.35 13.01
CA ASP A 63 15.62 2.19 13.28
C ASP A 63 15.44 1.05 12.29
N GLU A 64 14.49 1.19 11.37
CA GLU A 64 14.09 0.16 10.41
C GLU A 64 13.57 -1.14 11.05
N GLU A 65 13.34 -1.16 12.35
CA GLU A 65 12.70 -2.25 13.07
C GLU A 65 11.17 -2.08 13.04
N GLY A 66 10.45 -3.19 13.09
CA GLY A 66 8.99 -3.16 13.03
C GLY A 66 8.42 -2.70 11.69
N ILE A 67 7.16 -2.28 11.71
CA ILE A 67 6.42 -1.81 10.53
C ILE A 67 5.72 -0.49 10.82
N ASP A 68 5.61 0.36 9.80
CA ASP A 68 4.90 1.64 9.90
C ASP A 68 4.14 1.96 8.60
N LEU A 69 3.17 2.86 8.73
CA LEU A 69 2.42 3.44 7.63
C LEU A 69 2.01 4.87 8.01
N VAL A 70 2.65 5.86 7.42
CA VAL A 70 2.34 7.26 7.67
C VAL A 70 1.23 7.72 6.73
N MET A 71 0.00 7.80 7.25
CA MET A 71 -1.19 8.16 6.49
C MET A 71 -1.52 9.65 6.54
N GLU A 72 -1.06 10.35 7.59
CA GLU A 72 -1.34 11.77 7.81
C GLU A 72 -0.08 12.54 8.18
N PRO A 73 -0.02 13.85 7.93
CA PRO A 73 1.12 14.67 8.32
C PRO A 73 1.40 14.60 9.83
N ARG A 74 2.67 14.35 10.17
CA ARG A 74 3.16 14.34 11.55
C ARG A 74 4.33 15.29 11.68
N SER A 75 4.60 15.77 12.90
CA SER A 75 5.70 16.71 13.17
C SER A 75 7.09 16.11 12.92
N ASP A 76 7.22 14.81 13.01
CA ASP A 76 8.45 14.04 12.81
C ASP A 76 8.66 13.59 11.35
N VAL A 77 7.61 13.72 10.51
CA VAL A 77 7.67 13.36 9.09
C VAL A 77 7.10 14.51 8.25
N SER A 78 7.93 15.11 7.43
CA SER A 78 7.55 16.22 6.55
C SER A 78 7.02 15.75 5.19
N ASP A 79 7.28 14.50 4.85
CA ASP A 79 6.76 13.83 3.67
C ASP A 79 6.59 12.32 3.94
N ASN A 80 5.72 11.67 3.19
CA ASN A 80 5.42 10.26 3.36
C ASN A 80 5.59 9.43 2.09
N TRP A 81 6.45 9.83 1.19
CA TRP A 81 6.69 9.14 -0.09
C TRP A 81 7.04 7.65 0.09
N ARG A 82 7.70 7.27 1.18
CA ARG A 82 8.05 5.88 1.47
C ARG A 82 6.83 4.97 1.53
N TRP A 83 5.70 5.49 1.96
CA TRP A 83 4.46 4.76 2.21
C TRP A 83 3.38 5.06 1.18
N ALA A 84 3.19 6.33 0.83
CA ALA A 84 2.00 6.81 0.11
C ALA A 84 2.23 7.17 -1.36
N GLU A 85 3.46 7.10 -1.88
CA GLU A 85 3.73 7.36 -3.28
C GLU A 85 3.13 6.26 -4.17
N GLN A 86 2.39 6.67 -5.20
CA GLN A 86 1.76 5.76 -6.15
C GLN A 86 2.69 5.44 -7.33
N TRP A 87 2.82 4.16 -7.65
CA TRP A 87 3.69 3.70 -8.73
C TRP A 87 2.96 2.81 -9.72
N ILE A 88 3.16 3.07 -11.02
CA ILE A 88 2.61 2.25 -12.12
C ILE A 88 2.98 0.75 -11.99
N PRO A 89 4.21 0.37 -11.65
CA PRO A 89 4.55 -1.04 -11.46
C PRO A 89 3.69 -1.76 -10.42
N HIS A 90 3.30 -1.11 -9.33
CA HIS A 90 2.43 -1.71 -8.32
C HIS A 90 1.06 -2.07 -8.89
N VAL A 91 0.44 -1.14 -9.62
CA VAL A 91 -0.84 -1.37 -10.30
C VAL A 91 -0.71 -2.48 -11.34
N SER A 92 0.34 -2.45 -12.14
CA SER A 92 0.56 -3.43 -13.22
C SER A 92 0.69 -4.85 -12.68
N TRP A 93 1.48 -5.04 -11.63
CA TRP A 93 1.65 -6.35 -11.00
C TRP A 93 0.39 -6.83 -10.28
N PHE A 94 -0.33 -5.93 -9.62
CA PHE A 94 -1.61 -6.28 -8.99
C PHE A 94 -2.63 -6.74 -10.03
N MET A 95 -2.79 -5.98 -11.12
CA MET A 95 -3.70 -6.36 -12.22
C MET A 95 -3.29 -7.69 -12.86
N PHE A 96 -2.00 -7.88 -13.12
CA PHE A 96 -1.50 -9.14 -13.66
C PHE A 96 -1.83 -10.33 -12.75
N ALA A 97 -1.56 -10.19 -11.44
CA ALA A 97 -1.87 -11.23 -10.46
C ALA A 97 -3.38 -11.56 -10.41
N LYS A 98 -4.24 -10.54 -10.51
CA LYS A 98 -5.70 -10.74 -10.55
C LYS A 98 -6.15 -11.42 -11.84
N CYS A 99 -5.54 -11.10 -12.99
CA CYS A 99 -5.91 -11.66 -14.29
C CYS A 99 -5.50 -13.14 -14.46
N ILE A 100 -4.36 -13.53 -13.88
CA ILE A 100 -3.89 -14.93 -14.00
C ILE A 100 -4.50 -15.88 -12.98
N ARG A 101 -5.11 -15.36 -11.92
CA ARG A 101 -5.88 -16.21 -10.98
C ARG A 101 -7.13 -16.70 -11.69
N LYS A 102 -7.18 -17.98 -11.97
CA LYS A 102 -8.43 -18.63 -12.37
C LYS A 102 -9.31 -18.72 -11.14
N GLU A 103 -10.49 -18.15 -11.22
CA GLU A 103 -11.55 -18.35 -10.24
C GLU A 103 -11.91 -19.83 -10.10
#